data_5146f20cd76c58f56f074bc6e3bb28db
#
_entry.id   5146f20cd76c58f56f074bc6e3bb28db
#
_cell.length_a   1.000
_cell.length_b   1.000
_cell.length_c   1.000
_cell.angle_alpha   90.00
_cell.angle_beta   90.00
_cell.angle_gamma   90.00
#
_symmetry.space_group_name_H-M   'P 1'
#
loop_
_entity.id
_entity.type
_entity.pdbx_description
1 polymer ?
#
loop_
_entity_poly.entity_id
_entity_poly.type
_entity_poly.pdbx_seq_one_letter_code
_entity_poly.pdbx_strand_id
1 'polypeptide(L)'
;MSGERVGFTGAEALELPGWRHVYSGKVRDLYEPADAEPGRSATLLVVASDRISAYDHVLEPPIPDKGAILTRLTLWWFEKLAEGYNGADAEPVEHHVVSTDVPEAVAGRAMIVKRLDMFPVEC
;
A
#
# COMPACT_ATOMS: atom_id res chain seq x y z
N MET A 1 20.99 -10.72 -9.84
CA MET A 1 20.00 -11.08 -10.21
C MET A 1 18.82 -10.56 -9.61
N SER A 2 17.92 -10.54 -10.03
CA SER A 2 16.82 -9.79 -9.58
C SER A 2 15.62 -10.64 -9.21
N GLY A 3 15.86 -11.84 -8.76
CA GLY A 3 14.79 -12.73 -8.36
C GLY A 3 13.92 -12.14 -7.29
N GLU A 4 14.47 -11.36 -6.42
CA GLU A 4 13.74 -10.72 -5.37
C GLU A 4 12.75 -9.68 -5.84
N ARG A 5 12.84 -9.26 -7.10
CA ARG A 5 11.90 -8.29 -7.66
C ARG A 5 10.73 -8.91 -8.40
N VAL A 6 10.72 -10.22 -8.58
CA VAL A 6 9.70 -10.88 -9.39
C VAL A 6 8.29 -10.63 -8.88
N GLY A 7 8.08 -10.65 -7.57
CA GLY A 7 6.76 -10.42 -6.99
C GLY A 7 6.20 -9.01 -7.23
N PHE A 8 7.04 -8.06 -7.63
CA PHE A 8 6.62 -6.69 -7.86
C PHE A 8 6.48 -6.35 -9.33
N THR A 9 6.78 -7.27 -10.23
CA THR A 9 6.71 -7.02 -11.67
C THR A 9 5.32 -7.21 -12.25
N GLY A 10 4.40 -7.70 -11.46
CA GLY A 10 3.05 -7.49 -11.83
C GLY A 10 2.12 -8.67 -11.92
N ALA A 11 2.58 -9.85 -12.18
CA ALA A 11 1.66 -10.93 -12.48
C ALA A 11 0.97 -11.48 -11.24
N GLU A 12 1.69 -11.65 -10.15
CA GLU A 12 1.16 -12.28 -8.94
C GLU A 12 1.62 -11.57 -7.68
N ALA A 13 0.76 -11.57 -6.68
CA ALA A 13 1.11 -11.05 -5.37
C ALA A 13 2.11 -11.97 -4.67
N LEU A 14 3.00 -11.40 -3.87
CA LEU A 14 3.92 -12.17 -3.05
C LEU A 14 3.18 -12.96 -1.98
N GLU A 15 3.72 -14.12 -1.64
CA GLU A 15 3.32 -14.81 -0.41
C GLU A 15 4.06 -14.20 0.77
N LEU A 16 3.32 -13.71 1.74
CA LEU A 16 3.89 -13.08 2.94
C LEU A 16 3.49 -13.87 4.18
N PRO A 17 4.46 -14.42 4.92
CA PRO A 17 4.16 -15.16 6.15
C PRO A 17 3.36 -14.31 7.14
N GLY A 18 2.28 -14.87 7.66
CA GLY A 18 1.41 -14.18 8.60
C GLY A 18 0.35 -13.30 7.95
N TRP A 19 0.34 -13.22 6.62
CA TRP A 19 -0.62 -12.40 5.88
C TRP A 19 -1.31 -13.23 4.81
N ARG A 20 -2.57 -12.94 4.57
CA ARG A 20 -3.38 -13.60 3.54
C ARG A 20 -3.72 -12.60 2.45
N HIS A 21 -3.37 -12.90 1.21
CA HIS A 21 -3.70 -12.05 0.08
C HIS A 21 -5.21 -12.01 -0.13
N VAL A 22 -5.78 -10.81 -0.28
CA VAL A 22 -7.22 -10.64 -0.49
C VAL A 22 -7.58 -9.96 -1.79
N TYR A 23 -6.70 -9.14 -2.34
CA TYR A 23 -7.03 -8.39 -3.55
C TYR A 23 -5.77 -7.89 -4.24
N SER A 24 -5.78 -7.91 -5.56
CA SER A 24 -4.74 -7.25 -6.37
C SER A 24 -5.40 -6.28 -7.34
N GLY A 25 -5.08 -5.00 -7.19
CA GLY A 25 -5.44 -4.00 -8.17
C GLY A 25 -4.38 -3.90 -9.25
N LYS A 26 -4.51 -2.93 -10.13
CA LYS A 26 -3.56 -2.73 -11.24
C LYS A 26 -2.15 -2.39 -10.75
N VAL A 27 -2.03 -1.73 -9.61
CA VAL A 27 -0.74 -1.26 -9.10
C VAL A 27 -0.49 -1.61 -7.63
N ARG A 28 -1.47 -2.18 -6.91
CA ARG A 28 -1.35 -2.48 -5.48
C ARG A 28 -1.89 -3.85 -5.15
N ASP A 29 -1.35 -4.43 -4.09
CA ASP A 29 -1.83 -5.68 -3.54
C ASP A 29 -2.27 -5.47 -2.09
N LEU A 30 -3.37 -6.08 -1.70
CA LEU A 30 -3.92 -5.97 -0.36
C LEU A 30 -3.89 -7.33 0.33
N TYR A 31 -3.53 -7.30 1.62
CA TYR A 31 -3.48 -8.47 2.47
C TYR A 31 -4.21 -8.20 3.78
N GLU A 32 -4.68 -9.25 4.41
CA GLU A 32 -5.18 -9.16 5.78
C GLU A 32 -4.39 -10.12 6.67
N PRO A 33 -4.38 -9.92 8.01
CA PRO A 33 -3.71 -10.86 8.90
C PRO A 33 -4.25 -12.27 8.71
N ALA A 34 -3.35 -13.25 8.60
CA ALA A 34 -3.74 -14.62 8.32
C ALA A 34 -4.57 -15.25 9.46
N ASP A 35 -4.40 -14.76 10.68
CA ASP A 35 -5.13 -15.23 11.85
C ASP A 35 -6.49 -14.55 12.06
N ALA A 36 -6.79 -13.53 11.25
CA ALA A 36 -8.09 -12.87 11.32
C ALA A 36 -9.13 -13.64 10.51
N GLU A 37 -10.40 -13.50 10.89
CA GLU A 37 -11.49 -14.02 10.09
C GLU A 37 -11.52 -13.34 8.73
N PRO A 38 -11.67 -14.08 7.62
CA PRO A 38 -11.72 -13.48 6.29
C PRO A 38 -12.73 -12.34 6.19
N GLY A 39 -12.26 -11.19 5.72
CA GLY A 39 -13.10 -10.01 5.53
C GLY A 39 -13.45 -9.25 6.79
N ARG A 40 -12.92 -9.65 7.94
CA ARG A 40 -13.27 -9.03 9.25
C ARG A 40 -12.11 -8.39 9.98
N SER A 41 -10.94 -8.34 9.38
CA SER A 41 -9.80 -7.69 10.01
C SER A 41 -10.03 -6.19 10.15
N ALA A 42 -9.58 -5.62 11.26
CA ALA A 42 -9.58 -4.17 11.47
C ALA A 42 -8.49 -3.46 10.68
N THR A 43 -7.50 -4.20 10.20
CA THR A 43 -6.35 -3.65 9.47
C THR A 43 -6.12 -4.39 8.17
N LEU A 44 -5.45 -3.72 7.25
CA LEU A 44 -4.99 -4.27 5.98
C LEU A 44 -3.52 -3.92 5.78
N LEU A 45 -2.81 -4.80 5.11
CA LEU A 45 -1.48 -4.49 4.61
C LEU A 45 -1.62 -4.08 3.14
N VAL A 46 -1.17 -2.88 2.82
CA VAL A 46 -1.20 -2.34 1.47
C VAL A 46 0.22 -2.36 0.92
N VAL A 47 0.42 -3.08 -0.18
CA VAL A 47 1.73 -3.18 -0.83
C VAL A 47 1.66 -2.45 -2.16
N ALA A 48 2.50 -1.44 -2.33
CA ALA A 48 2.64 -0.74 -3.60
C ALA A 48 3.63 -1.51 -4.48
N SER A 49 3.16 -1.96 -5.64
CA SER A 49 4.01 -2.65 -6.60
C SER A 49 4.73 -1.65 -7.51
N ASP A 50 5.60 -2.18 -8.36
CA ASP A 50 6.25 -1.37 -9.40
C ASP A 50 5.48 -1.37 -10.72
N ARG A 51 4.29 -1.99 -10.72
CA ARG A 51 3.41 -1.96 -11.87
C ARG A 51 2.95 -0.54 -12.17
N ILE A 52 2.78 -0.23 -13.44
CA ILE A 52 2.21 1.04 -13.89
C ILE A 52 1.05 0.74 -14.82
N SER A 53 0.00 1.53 -14.74
CA SER A 53 -1.16 1.36 -15.61
C SER A 53 -1.52 2.65 -16.32
N ALA A 54 -2.07 2.52 -17.52
CA ALA A 54 -2.64 3.63 -18.27
C ALA A 54 -3.85 3.11 -19.03
N TYR A 55 -4.92 3.91 -19.04
CA TYR A 55 -6.19 3.52 -19.66
C TYR A 55 -6.67 2.14 -19.17
N ASP A 56 -6.50 1.88 -17.86
CA ASP A 56 -6.85 0.61 -17.22
C ASP A 56 -6.07 -0.62 -17.67
N HIS A 57 -4.99 -0.45 -18.40
CA HIS A 57 -4.10 -1.53 -18.78
C HIS A 57 -2.81 -1.47 -17.98
N VAL A 58 -2.37 -2.62 -17.47
CA VAL A 58 -1.06 -2.72 -16.85
C VAL A 58 -0.02 -2.76 -17.97
N LEU A 59 0.91 -1.83 -17.89
CA LEU A 59 1.95 -1.69 -18.90
C LEU A 59 3.19 -2.50 -18.53
N GLU A 60 4.00 -2.80 -19.52
CA GLU A 60 5.28 -3.49 -19.31
C GLU A 60 6.40 -2.70 -19.99
N PRO A 61 7.59 -2.70 -19.40
CA PRO A 61 7.95 -3.29 -18.11
C PRO A 61 7.46 -2.45 -16.93
N PRO A 62 7.47 -3.00 -15.70
CA PRO A 62 7.21 -2.20 -14.51
C PRO A 62 8.33 -1.18 -14.31
N ILE A 63 8.08 -0.19 -13.47
CA ILE A 63 9.05 0.87 -13.20
C ILE A 63 9.77 0.54 -11.89
N PRO A 64 11.05 0.20 -11.93
CA PRO A 64 11.79 -0.14 -10.72
C PRO A 64 11.69 0.94 -9.65
N ASP A 65 11.42 0.51 -8.41
CA ASP A 65 11.32 1.35 -7.22
C ASP A 65 10.12 2.31 -7.19
N LYS A 66 9.23 2.25 -8.19
CA LYS A 66 8.04 3.11 -8.21
C LYS A 66 7.22 2.93 -6.92
N GLY A 67 6.97 1.68 -6.50
CA GLY A 67 6.19 1.41 -5.30
C GLY A 67 6.82 1.99 -4.04
N ALA A 68 8.13 1.85 -3.91
CA ALA A 68 8.86 2.38 -2.76
C ALA A 68 8.82 3.91 -2.74
N ILE A 69 8.99 4.55 -3.88
CA ILE A 69 8.98 6.01 -3.98
C ILE A 69 7.59 6.55 -3.63
N LEU A 70 6.54 5.95 -4.17
CA LEU A 70 5.16 6.39 -3.91
C LEU A 70 4.77 6.18 -2.45
N THR A 71 5.17 5.07 -1.85
CA THR A 71 4.90 4.81 -0.44
C THR A 71 5.58 5.85 0.44
N ARG A 72 6.85 6.13 0.18
CA ARG A 72 7.60 7.13 0.94
C ARG A 72 6.97 8.52 0.82
N LEU A 73 6.55 8.89 -0.39
CA LEU A 73 5.89 10.17 -0.62
C LEU A 73 4.54 10.24 0.10
N THR A 74 3.76 9.17 0.06
CA THR A 74 2.48 9.09 0.76
C THR A 74 2.66 9.27 2.28
N LEU A 75 3.61 8.58 2.86
CA LEU A 75 3.89 8.68 4.30
C LEU A 75 4.35 10.08 4.69
N TRP A 76 5.16 10.71 3.85
CA TRP A 76 5.61 12.08 4.07
C TRP A 76 4.43 13.07 4.11
N TRP A 77 3.51 12.95 3.13
CA TRP A 77 2.33 13.80 3.09
C TRP A 77 1.40 13.56 4.27
N PHE A 78 1.21 12.30 4.68
CA PHE A 78 0.37 12.01 5.84
C PHE A 78 0.95 12.63 7.11
N GLU A 79 2.25 12.57 7.26
CA GLU A 79 2.91 13.21 8.40
C GLU A 79 2.70 14.73 8.39
N LYS A 80 2.85 15.37 7.24
CA LYS A 80 2.64 16.81 7.10
C LYS A 80 1.20 17.21 7.39
N LEU A 81 0.24 16.48 6.86
CA LEU A 81 -1.17 16.78 7.09
C LEU A 81 -1.56 16.55 8.56
N ALA A 82 -0.99 15.55 9.20
CA ALA A 82 -1.24 15.28 10.61
C ALA A 82 -0.69 16.38 11.52
N GLU A 83 0.34 17.09 11.10
CA GLU A 83 0.90 18.24 11.83
C GLU A 83 0.11 19.54 11.63
N GLY A 84 -0.83 19.57 10.70
CA GLY A 84 -1.53 20.79 10.34
C GLY A 84 -0.76 21.58 9.28
N TYR A 85 -0.94 21.21 8.05
CA TYR A 85 -0.13 21.67 6.92
C TYR A 85 -0.13 23.19 6.70
N ASN A 86 -1.23 23.87 7.00
CA ASN A 86 -1.38 25.28 6.67
C ASN A 86 -0.99 26.22 7.82
N GLY A 87 -0.19 25.76 8.74
CA GLY A 87 0.31 26.58 9.83
C GLY A 87 -0.42 26.37 11.15
N ALA A 88 -0.21 27.30 12.08
CA ALA A 88 -0.63 27.14 13.48
C ALA A 88 -2.15 27.00 13.66
N ASP A 89 -2.93 27.52 12.73
CA ASP A 89 -4.39 27.49 12.84
C ASP A 89 -5.03 26.35 12.05
N ALA A 90 -4.23 25.54 11.34
CA ALA A 90 -4.75 24.42 10.59
C ALA A 90 -5.03 23.23 11.50
N GLU A 91 -6.18 22.62 11.33
CA GLU A 91 -6.48 21.40 12.06
C GLU A 91 -5.73 20.22 11.45
N PRO A 92 -5.20 19.32 12.29
CA PRO A 92 -4.56 18.11 11.80
C PRO A 92 -5.57 17.26 11.00
N VAL A 93 -5.09 16.70 9.90
CA VAL A 93 -5.90 15.77 9.08
C VAL A 93 -5.56 14.36 9.51
N GLU A 94 -6.59 13.61 9.87
CA GLU A 94 -6.41 12.19 10.21
C GLU A 94 -6.17 11.37 8.95
N HIS A 95 -5.38 10.31 9.11
CA HIS A 95 -5.14 9.35 8.04
C HIS A 95 -5.30 7.92 8.57
N HIS A 96 -5.28 6.96 7.67
CA HIS A 96 -5.57 5.58 8.02
C HIS A 96 -4.33 4.72 8.29
N VAL A 97 -3.14 5.26 8.19
CA VAL A 97 -1.91 4.48 8.45
C VAL A 97 -1.77 4.19 9.94
N VAL A 98 -1.60 2.91 10.25
CA VAL A 98 -1.41 2.44 11.63
C VAL A 98 0.06 2.19 11.92
N SER A 99 0.79 1.61 10.99
CA SER A 99 2.17 1.20 11.21
C SER A 99 2.91 1.02 9.89
N THR A 100 4.22 1.17 9.93
CA THR A 100 5.11 0.81 8.84
C THR A 100 5.97 -0.40 9.17
N ASP A 101 5.64 -1.09 10.27
CA ASP A 101 6.32 -2.32 10.66
C ASP A 101 5.73 -3.49 9.87
N VAL A 102 6.26 -3.71 8.69
CA VAL A 102 5.75 -4.64 7.69
C VAL A 102 6.77 -5.75 7.44
N PRO A 103 6.35 -6.88 6.80
CA PRO A 103 7.30 -7.93 6.45
C PRO A 103 8.48 -7.38 5.63
N GLU A 104 9.66 -7.93 5.89
CA GLU A 104 10.89 -7.46 5.26
C GLU A 104 10.83 -7.52 3.73
N ALA A 105 10.17 -8.52 3.19
CA ALA A 105 10.04 -8.67 1.74
C ALA A 105 9.37 -7.47 1.05
N VAL A 106 8.58 -6.70 1.79
CA VAL A 106 7.88 -5.52 1.27
C VAL A 106 8.25 -4.24 2.02
N ALA A 107 9.35 -4.26 2.76
CA ALA A 107 9.82 -3.09 3.49
C ALA A 107 10.04 -1.91 2.54
N GLY A 108 9.60 -0.73 2.96
CA GLY A 108 9.73 0.49 2.16
C GLY A 108 8.64 0.69 1.11
N ARG A 109 7.83 -0.31 0.83
CA ARG A 109 6.75 -0.21 -0.17
C ARG A 109 5.39 -0.67 0.36
N ALA A 110 5.28 -0.87 1.65
CA ALA A 110 4.04 -1.33 2.26
C ALA A 110 3.74 -0.56 3.54
N MET A 111 2.48 -0.56 3.91
CA MET A 111 2.03 0.05 5.16
C MET A 111 0.81 -0.71 5.68
N ILE A 112 0.68 -0.73 6.99
CA ILE A 112 -0.50 -1.29 7.64
C ILE A 112 -1.47 -0.15 7.88
N VAL A 113 -2.70 -0.32 7.40
CA VAL A 113 -3.72 0.73 7.44
C VAL A 113 -4.99 0.22 8.10
N LYS A 114 -5.81 1.14 8.58
CA LYS A 114 -7.16 0.80 9.06
C LYS A 114 -8.01 0.36 7.88
N ARG A 115 -8.80 -0.67 8.10
CA ARG A 115 -9.81 -1.08 7.14
C ARG A 115 -11.01 -0.15 7.27
N LEU A 116 -11.33 0.56 6.22
CA LEU A 116 -12.42 1.55 6.20
C LEU A 116 -13.44 1.19 5.14
N ASP A 117 -14.70 1.55 5.42
CA ASP A 117 -15.76 1.51 4.42
C ASP A 117 -15.68 2.80 3.61
N MET A 118 -15.21 2.69 2.39
CA MET A 118 -14.98 3.84 1.53
C MET A 118 -16.20 4.11 0.67
N PHE A 119 -16.43 5.39 0.34
CA PHE A 119 -17.41 5.72 -0.66
C PHE A 119 -16.99 5.13 -2.00
N PRO A 120 -17.93 4.54 -2.76
CA PRO A 120 -17.58 3.90 -4.04
C PRO A 120 -17.43 4.95 -5.15
N VAL A 121 -16.52 5.88 -4.93
CA VAL A 121 -16.24 6.99 -5.86
C VAL A 121 -14.74 7.05 -6.09
N GLU A 122 -14.34 7.07 -7.34
CA GLU A 122 -12.95 7.28 -7.72
C GLU A 122 -12.75 8.74 -8.13
N CYS A 123 -11.73 9.36 -7.57
CA CYS A 123 -11.42 10.76 -7.86
C CYS A 123 -10.26 10.91 -8.83
#